data_05b5b38abf99b94e49f4a8a6af431a52
#
_entry.id   05b5b38abf99b94e49f4a8a6af431a52
#
_cell.length_a   1.000
_cell.length_b   1.000
_cell.length_c   1.000
_cell.angle_alpha   90.00
_cell.angle_beta   90.00
_cell.angle_gamma   90.00
#
_symmetry.space_group_name_H-M   'P 1'
#
loop_
_entity.id
_entity.type
_entity.pdbx_description
1 polymer ?
#
loop_
_entity_poly.entity_id
_entity_poly.type
_entity_poly.pdbx_seq_one_letter_code
_entity_poly.pdbx_strand_id
1 'polypeptide(L)'
;MRRILFLLLGMLLLVLCLAGCGKEAKQTSTNQGKEKVTVALWGNDLLEHYTRFLCQKFPDVEFDFVLATNSTDYYNYRSKHNDLPDIITVRRFSMRDAVGLKDMLYDLSNTKLAATFYGTYLDSYTYSDGTINWLPACAVVDSVIVTKTLFEEHNIPLPNDYQSLLNSAKAFEAKGIRGFSADFAQDYTCMEILQGFGIPQFTSMEGREWRQQYESGKTHQLSEKVWLPVFERFFDLKEKMGWTAEETKYFNWYPKKQFTSGKQAMYRGTGADSEMFSGRKGDKTYMLPYLGTTPRDNWYLTYPAFQVAANKKGMEKPERNKLILEIMSAMLSQDGQNNINWGNNMVPYNKNVKLELMPSLENLKPYIKENKMYIRMASNEMFKISRIVVHKILRGDVKSPKEALAAFNEELKKDTIKEPVVATLDQAFSNEFTPEHGNQAASAIFNTVRKLVGSDLLFVQACYVSGPVYKGEYTRKELSFLTHNDAAWPIEAKMTGAQVYELVERSLAAKHGYGVVCNDSTLYVSSGFEMDISRTKEGGYKLNKLTRNGKELDRNEKYSILLLGDRGWSKGLVITTMGIKDYTYDVEKIYKYLYKHLAVDKGKLEQPTDYIKLHE
;
A
#
# COMPACT_ATOMS: atom_id res chain seq x y z
N MET A 1 -61.77 28.77 -11.47
CA MET A 1 -60.89 29.88 -11.13
C MET A 1 -59.72 29.51 -10.20
N ARG A 2 -59.88 28.71 -9.17
CA ARG A 2 -58.75 28.33 -8.25
C ARG A 2 -57.57 27.56 -8.90
N ARG A 3 -57.81 26.72 -9.92
CA ARG A 3 -56.74 25.95 -10.60
C ARG A 3 -55.89 26.79 -11.57
N ILE A 4 -56.45 27.88 -12.13
CA ILE A 4 -55.70 28.78 -13.03
C ILE A 4 -54.81 29.72 -12.24
N LEU A 5 -55.19 30.08 -11.00
CA LEU A 5 -54.40 30.92 -10.11
C LEU A 5 -53.13 30.20 -9.58
N PHE A 6 -53.20 28.85 -9.38
CA PHE A 6 -52.02 28.06 -8.96
C PHE A 6 -51.03 27.85 -10.12
N LEU A 7 -51.50 27.76 -11.36
CA LEU A 7 -50.63 27.66 -12.53
C LEU A 7 -49.91 28.98 -12.84
N LEU A 8 -50.58 30.11 -12.65
CA LEU A 8 -49.95 31.43 -12.79
C LEU A 8 -48.97 31.77 -11.66
N LEU A 9 -49.25 31.33 -10.44
CA LEU A 9 -48.30 31.49 -9.30
C LEU A 9 -47.08 30.59 -9.47
N GLY A 10 -47.23 29.36 -9.99
CA GLY A 10 -46.16 28.44 -10.32
C GLY A 10 -45.22 28.95 -11.43
N MET A 11 -45.79 29.57 -12.48
CA MET A 11 -45.02 30.20 -13.55
C MET A 11 -44.28 31.46 -13.10
N LEU A 12 -44.88 32.25 -12.19
CA LEU A 12 -44.22 33.45 -11.64
C LEU A 12 -43.04 33.11 -10.73
N LEU A 13 -43.11 31.99 -9.97
CA LEU A 13 -41.99 31.45 -9.17
C LEU A 13 -40.85 30.88 -10.04
N LEU A 14 -41.19 30.27 -11.18
CA LEU A 14 -40.18 29.76 -12.12
C LEU A 14 -39.42 30.90 -12.82
N VAL A 15 -40.09 32.01 -13.13
CA VAL A 15 -39.46 33.19 -13.76
C VAL A 15 -38.59 33.98 -12.78
N LEU A 16 -38.96 33.98 -11.49
CA LEU A 16 -38.11 34.59 -10.43
C LEU A 16 -36.86 33.78 -10.11
N CYS A 17 -36.87 32.45 -10.32
CA CYS A 17 -35.67 31.60 -10.19
C CYS A 17 -34.70 31.73 -11.37
N LEU A 18 -35.17 32.17 -12.54
CA LEU A 18 -34.35 32.38 -13.74
C LEU A 18 -33.74 33.81 -13.83
N ALA A 19 -34.24 34.76 -13.05
CA ALA A 19 -33.73 36.15 -13.02
C ALA A 19 -32.69 36.40 -11.93
N GLY A 20 -32.37 35.41 -11.09
CA GLY A 20 -31.43 35.51 -9.96
C GLY A 20 -29.99 35.04 -10.22
N CYS A 21 -29.70 34.50 -11.41
CA CYS A 21 -28.35 34.02 -11.76
C CYS A 21 -27.73 34.79 -12.93
N GLY A 22 -27.60 36.09 -12.77
CA GLY A 22 -26.98 36.97 -13.76
C GLY A 22 -26.08 38.03 -13.10
N LYS A 23 -25.20 37.60 -12.19
CA LYS A 23 -23.97 38.34 -11.91
C LYS A 23 -22.85 37.45 -12.44
N GLU A 24 -22.42 37.71 -13.67
CA GLU A 24 -21.08 37.37 -14.10
C GLU A 24 -20.11 37.98 -13.07
N ALA A 25 -19.66 37.14 -12.16
CA ALA A 25 -18.41 37.42 -11.47
C ALA A 25 -17.37 37.43 -12.61
N LYS A 26 -16.90 38.59 -13.01
CA LYS A 26 -15.66 38.75 -13.73
C LYS A 26 -14.62 37.99 -12.91
N GLN A 27 -14.35 36.74 -13.31
CA GLN A 27 -13.10 36.08 -12.96
C GLN A 27 -12.00 36.95 -13.54
N THR A 28 -11.47 37.85 -12.74
CA THR A 28 -10.11 38.34 -12.93
C THR A 28 -9.24 37.10 -12.80
N SER A 29 -8.92 36.48 -13.91
CA SER A 29 -7.82 35.52 -14.01
C SER A 29 -6.53 36.29 -13.75
N THR A 30 -6.21 36.53 -12.48
CA THR A 30 -4.83 36.66 -12.09
C THR A 30 -4.25 35.28 -12.34
N ASN A 31 -3.33 35.16 -13.27
CA ASN A 31 -2.42 34.03 -13.49
C ASN A 31 -1.50 33.88 -12.25
N GLN A 32 -2.05 33.64 -11.08
CA GLN A 32 -1.34 33.03 -9.98
C GLN A 32 -1.40 31.53 -10.27
N GLY A 33 -0.25 30.93 -10.62
CA GLY A 33 -0.13 29.48 -10.85
C GLY A 33 -0.74 28.73 -9.68
N LYS A 34 -1.41 27.61 -9.94
CA LYS A 34 -1.98 26.75 -8.89
C LYS A 34 -0.89 26.39 -7.88
N GLU A 35 -1.27 26.27 -6.61
CA GLU A 35 -0.34 25.79 -5.57
C GLU A 35 0.00 24.33 -5.84
N LYS A 36 1.30 24.02 -5.98
CA LYS A 36 1.78 22.66 -6.26
C LYS A 36 1.98 21.89 -4.96
N VAL A 37 1.40 20.69 -4.86
CA VAL A 37 1.52 19.80 -3.70
C VAL A 37 1.95 18.41 -4.13
N THR A 38 3.09 17.95 -3.62
CA THR A 38 3.62 16.61 -3.90
C THR A 38 3.08 15.62 -2.88
N VAL A 39 2.44 14.54 -3.34
CA VAL A 39 1.85 13.51 -2.49
C VAL A 39 2.43 12.14 -2.83
N ALA A 40 3.13 11.54 -1.89
CA ALA A 40 3.63 10.18 -2.04
C ALA A 40 2.64 9.19 -1.44
N LEU A 41 2.09 8.31 -2.28
CA LEU A 41 1.12 7.29 -1.93
C LEU A 41 1.78 5.91 -2.04
N TRP A 42 1.69 5.11 -0.97
CA TRP A 42 2.16 3.74 -1.04
C TRP A 42 1.14 2.87 -1.77
N GLY A 43 1.59 2.03 -2.68
CA GLY A 43 0.74 1.05 -3.36
C GLY A 43 -0.20 1.63 -4.43
N ASN A 44 -0.44 0.83 -5.46
CA ASN A 44 -1.27 1.21 -6.60
C ASN A 44 -2.71 1.53 -6.23
N ASP A 45 -3.29 0.78 -5.27
CA ASP A 45 -4.68 0.99 -4.85
C ASP A 45 -4.89 2.40 -4.27
N LEU A 46 -3.98 2.87 -3.41
CA LEU A 46 -4.06 4.23 -2.89
C LEU A 46 -3.83 5.26 -3.99
N LEU A 47 -2.84 5.04 -4.87
CA LEU A 47 -2.58 5.95 -5.97
C LEU A 47 -3.80 6.09 -6.87
N GLU A 48 -4.49 5.00 -7.22
CA GLU A 48 -5.69 5.05 -8.05
C GLU A 48 -6.84 5.80 -7.39
N HIS A 49 -7.13 5.48 -6.12
CA HIS A 49 -8.29 6.01 -5.43
C HIS A 49 -8.08 7.44 -4.93
N TYR A 50 -6.94 7.74 -4.34
CA TYR A 50 -6.68 9.07 -3.81
C TYR A 50 -6.34 10.11 -4.85
N THR A 51 -5.66 9.77 -5.96
CA THR A 51 -5.41 10.74 -7.03
C THR A 51 -6.71 11.36 -7.54
N ARG A 52 -7.69 10.53 -7.87
CA ARG A 52 -9.00 11.00 -8.33
C ARG A 52 -9.73 11.81 -7.25
N PHE A 53 -9.78 11.27 -6.04
CA PHE A 53 -10.46 11.91 -4.92
C PHE A 53 -9.89 13.30 -4.62
N LEU A 54 -8.55 13.42 -4.55
CA LEU A 54 -7.89 14.70 -4.22
C LEU A 54 -8.03 15.72 -5.35
N CYS A 55 -7.84 15.31 -6.62
CA CYS A 55 -8.03 16.21 -7.76
C CYS A 55 -9.47 16.75 -7.86
N GLN A 56 -10.47 15.93 -7.54
CA GLN A 56 -11.86 16.37 -7.52
C GLN A 56 -12.18 17.30 -6.34
N LYS A 57 -11.61 17.02 -5.18
CA LYS A 57 -11.88 17.78 -3.96
C LYS A 57 -11.14 19.11 -3.91
N PHE A 58 -9.96 19.18 -4.54
CA PHE A 58 -9.10 20.36 -4.56
C PHE A 58 -8.75 20.75 -6.02
N PRO A 59 -9.72 21.24 -6.81
CA PRO A 59 -9.51 21.50 -8.25
C PRO A 59 -8.51 22.65 -8.52
N ASP A 60 -8.27 23.50 -7.53
CA ASP A 60 -7.34 24.62 -7.61
C ASP A 60 -5.90 24.26 -7.16
N VAL A 61 -5.65 22.99 -6.82
CA VAL A 61 -4.33 22.49 -6.44
C VAL A 61 -3.75 21.69 -7.62
N GLU A 62 -2.47 21.92 -7.90
CA GLU A 62 -1.70 21.10 -8.81
C GLU A 62 -1.02 19.98 -8.01
N PHE A 63 -1.53 18.76 -8.14
CA PHE A 63 -0.94 17.61 -7.45
C PHE A 63 0.15 16.95 -8.29
N ASP A 64 1.28 16.66 -7.63
CA ASP A 64 2.32 15.78 -8.15
C ASP A 64 2.31 14.48 -7.33
N PHE A 65 1.84 13.38 -7.94
CA PHE A 65 1.68 12.10 -7.28
C PHE A 65 2.86 11.18 -7.52
N VAL A 66 3.40 10.62 -6.44
CA VAL A 66 4.51 9.68 -6.46
C VAL A 66 4.07 8.34 -5.89
N LEU A 67 4.31 7.24 -6.59
CA LEU A 67 4.16 5.91 -6.03
C LEU A 67 5.38 5.59 -5.16
N ALA A 68 5.18 5.60 -3.85
CA ALA A 68 6.21 5.28 -2.87
C ALA A 68 6.24 3.78 -2.56
N THR A 69 7.36 3.31 -2.03
CA THR A 69 7.43 1.97 -1.44
C THR A 69 6.64 1.93 -0.13
N ASN A 70 6.30 0.75 0.32
CA ASN A 70 5.46 0.55 1.52
C ASN A 70 6.23 0.70 2.85
N SER A 71 7.46 1.22 2.85
CA SER A 71 8.29 1.36 4.06
C SER A 71 8.92 2.74 4.21
N THR A 72 9.29 3.08 5.45
CA THR A 72 9.97 4.34 5.80
C THR A 72 11.38 4.46 5.20
N ASP A 73 12.01 3.35 4.80
CA ASP A 73 13.35 3.37 4.21
C ASP A 73 13.46 4.21 2.93
N TYR A 74 12.38 4.20 2.13
CA TYR A 74 12.30 5.04 0.94
C TYR A 74 12.37 6.54 1.31
N TYR A 75 11.66 6.94 2.35
CA TYR A 75 11.70 8.33 2.82
C TYR A 75 12.99 8.67 3.54
N ASN A 76 13.60 7.74 4.27
CA ASN A 76 14.94 7.89 4.81
C ASN A 76 15.99 8.10 3.69
N TYR A 77 15.84 7.43 2.56
CA TYR A 77 16.68 7.65 1.38
C TYR A 77 16.43 9.04 0.77
N ARG A 78 15.19 9.43 0.53
CA ARG A 78 14.83 10.75 -0.02
C ARG A 78 15.26 11.91 0.89
N SER A 79 15.16 11.72 2.20
CA SER A 79 15.54 12.73 3.19
C SER A 79 17.04 13.07 3.15
N LYS A 80 17.91 12.11 2.85
CA LYS A 80 19.36 12.35 2.66
C LYS A 80 19.65 13.35 1.54
N HIS A 81 18.75 13.46 0.57
CA HIS A 81 18.83 14.38 -0.56
C HIS A 81 17.97 15.62 -0.40
N ASN A 82 17.41 15.83 0.81
CA ASN A 82 16.54 16.98 1.14
C ASN A 82 15.31 17.11 0.21
N ASP A 83 14.77 15.96 -0.20
CA ASP A 83 13.74 15.80 -1.23
C ASP A 83 12.56 14.95 -0.73
N LEU A 84 11.98 15.31 0.42
CA LEU A 84 10.75 14.70 0.89
C LEU A 84 9.53 15.33 0.22
N PRO A 85 8.57 14.53 -0.28
CA PRO A 85 7.25 15.04 -0.69
C PRO A 85 6.54 15.80 0.44
N ASP A 86 5.61 16.69 0.07
CA ASP A 86 4.85 17.48 1.06
C ASP A 86 4.01 16.60 1.98
N ILE A 87 3.35 15.58 1.39
CA ILE A 87 2.56 14.58 2.13
C ILE A 87 3.13 13.20 1.78
N ILE A 88 3.40 12.41 2.80
CA ILE A 88 3.94 11.06 2.65
C ILE A 88 3.05 10.03 3.33
N THR A 89 2.91 8.85 2.72
CA THR A 89 2.16 7.72 3.28
C THR A 89 3.01 6.46 3.34
N VAL A 90 2.79 5.63 4.35
CA VAL A 90 3.53 4.37 4.52
C VAL A 90 2.62 3.31 5.15
N ARG A 91 2.84 2.03 4.84
CA ARG A 91 2.10 0.91 5.44
C ARG A 91 2.92 0.07 6.41
N ARG A 92 4.12 -0.34 6.01
CA ARG A 92 5.06 -1.03 6.90
C ARG A 92 5.77 0.01 7.74
N PHE A 93 5.17 0.30 8.88
CA PHE A 93 5.57 1.40 9.75
C PHE A 93 5.95 0.91 11.14
N SER A 94 7.07 1.41 11.64
CA SER A 94 7.36 1.42 13.06
C SER A 94 7.98 2.77 13.45
N MET A 95 7.76 3.17 14.69
CA MET A 95 8.39 4.39 15.24
C MET A 95 9.92 4.29 15.18
N ARG A 96 10.48 3.08 15.34
CA ARG A 96 11.89 2.79 15.22
C ARG A 96 12.45 3.13 13.83
N ASP A 97 11.79 2.68 12.76
CA ASP A 97 12.23 2.94 11.39
C ASP A 97 12.03 4.39 10.98
N ALA A 98 11.09 5.08 11.64
CA ALA A 98 10.73 6.47 11.37
C ALA A 98 11.54 7.50 12.17
N VAL A 99 12.35 7.09 13.15
CA VAL A 99 13.07 8.01 14.04
C VAL A 99 14.01 8.95 13.28
N GLY A 100 14.60 8.50 12.17
CA GLY A 100 15.46 9.32 11.31
C GLY A 100 14.72 10.44 10.55
N LEU A 101 13.40 10.36 10.47
CA LEU A 101 12.56 11.36 9.81
C LEU A 101 11.97 12.38 10.78
N LYS A 102 12.07 12.16 12.09
CA LYS A 102 11.37 12.93 13.11
C LYS A 102 11.52 14.45 12.94
N ASP A 103 12.74 14.93 12.78
CA ASP A 103 13.04 16.36 12.72
C ASP A 103 12.66 17.02 11.38
N MET A 104 12.44 16.19 10.35
CA MET A 104 12.04 16.65 9.01
C MET A 104 10.53 16.67 8.83
N LEU A 105 9.79 16.02 9.71
CA LEU A 105 8.34 15.96 9.64
C LEU A 105 7.70 17.00 10.57
N TYR A 106 6.53 17.47 10.17
CA TYR A 106 5.76 18.44 10.95
C TYR A 106 5.18 17.79 12.21
N ASP A 107 5.25 18.50 13.32
CA ASP A 107 4.61 18.08 14.57
C ASP A 107 3.11 18.35 14.54
N LEU A 108 2.33 17.28 14.49
CA LEU A 108 0.87 17.30 14.43
C LEU A 108 0.21 17.32 15.82
N SER A 109 0.97 17.16 16.93
CA SER A 109 0.44 16.95 18.28
C SER A 109 -0.57 18.02 18.71
N ASN A 110 -0.37 19.28 18.33
CA ASN A 110 -1.21 20.42 18.68
C ASN A 110 -2.21 20.82 17.57
N THR A 111 -2.41 19.98 16.55
CA THR A 111 -3.33 20.28 15.46
C THR A 111 -4.77 19.86 15.77
N LYS A 112 -5.73 20.59 15.20
CA LYS A 112 -7.14 20.18 15.24
C LYS A 112 -7.34 18.79 14.60
N LEU A 113 -6.51 18.44 13.62
CA LEU A 113 -6.56 17.14 12.96
C LEU A 113 -6.20 16.00 13.92
N ALA A 114 -5.10 16.10 14.66
CA ALA A 114 -4.72 15.07 15.65
C ALA A 114 -5.77 14.94 16.77
N ALA A 115 -6.39 16.04 17.20
CA ALA A 115 -7.44 16.02 18.22
C ALA A 115 -8.70 15.21 17.82
N THR A 116 -8.90 14.94 16.54
CA THR A 116 -10.01 14.10 16.07
C THR A 116 -9.78 12.61 16.32
N PHE A 117 -8.58 12.17 16.67
CA PHE A 117 -8.24 10.77 16.91
C PHE A 117 -8.49 10.35 18.37
N TYR A 118 -8.70 9.06 18.58
CA TYR A 118 -8.71 8.49 19.93
C TYR A 118 -7.28 8.47 20.48
N GLY A 119 -7.09 9.01 21.68
CA GLY A 119 -5.75 9.11 22.31
C GLY A 119 -5.05 7.76 22.45
N THR A 120 -5.79 6.72 22.81
CA THR A 120 -5.26 5.35 22.95
C THR A 120 -4.59 4.79 21.67
N TYR A 121 -5.03 5.24 20.50
CA TYR A 121 -4.38 4.85 19.26
C TYR A 121 -3.19 5.75 18.92
N LEU A 122 -3.25 7.05 19.26
CA LEU A 122 -2.15 7.98 19.07
C LEU A 122 -0.95 7.67 19.97
N ASP A 123 -1.16 7.05 21.14
CA ASP A 123 -0.06 6.66 22.04
C ASP A 123 1.01 5.81 21.34
N SER A 124 0.60 4.96 20.38
CA SER A 124 1.53 4.16 19.57
C SER A 124 2.32 4.97 18.52
N TYR A 125 1.98 6.23 18.30
CA TYR A 125 2.60 7.16 17.34
C TYR A 125 3.20 8.39 18.01
N THR A 126 3.19 8.43 19.35
CA THR A 126 3.70 9.55 20.13
C THR A 126 5.13 9.26 20.61
N TYR A 127 6.05 10.12 20.26
CA TYR A 127 7.41 10.07 20.77
C TYR A 127 7.46 10.42 22.26
N SER A 128 8.56 10.05 22.94
CA SER A 128 8.72 10.28 24.39
C SER A 128 8.67 11.75 24.81
N ASP A 129 8.87 12.69 23.89
CA ASP A 129 8.76 14.14 24.10
C ASP A 129 7.37 14.71 23.76
N GLY A 130 6.41 13.84 23.42
CA GLY A 130 5.03 14.24 23.07
C GLY A 130 4.81 14.58 21.59
N THR A 131 5.85 14.58 20.76
CA THR A 131 5.75 14.85 19.32
C THR A 131 4.94 13.77 18.62
N ILE A 132 4.05 14.15 17.69
CA ILE A 132 3.31 13.25 16.80
C ILE A 132 3.54 13.69 15.36
N ASN A 133 4.30 12.92 14.59
CA ASN A 133 4.50 13.22 13.17
C ASN A 133 3.53 12.44 12.26
N TRP A 134 3.01 11.31 12.72
CA TRP A 134 2.25 10.37 11.92
C TRP A 134 0.84 10.20 12.44
N LEU A 135 -0.14 10.23 11.54
CA LEU A 135 -1.54 9.91 11.85
C LEU A 135 -1.95 8.64 11.12
N PRO A 136 -2.59 7.70 11.83
CA PRO A 136 -3.02 6.44 11.23
C PRO A 136 -4.34 6.58 10.47
N ALA A 137 -4.45 5.95 9.32
CA ALA A 137 -5.74 5.66 8.70
C ALA A 137 -6.51 4.60 9.50
N CYS A 138 -7.69 4.17 9.01
CA CYS A 138 -8.45 3.11 9.65
C CYS A 138 -7.65 1.82 9.84
N ALA A 139 -7.93 1.11 10.93
CA ALA A 139 -7.28 -0.15 11.26
C ALA A 139 -7.79 -1.30 10.39
N VAL A 140 -6.87 -2.00 9.76
CA VAL A 140 -7.09 -3.37 9.30
C VAL A 140 -7.04 -4.28 10.53
N VAL A 141 -8.02 -5.16 10.66
CA VAL A 141 -8.06 -6.17 11.73
C VAL A 141 -7.46 -7.46 11.22
N ASP A 142 -6.61 -8.07 12.00
CA ASP A 142 -5.97 -9.36 11.72
C ASP A 142 -6.25 -10.34 12.84
N SER A 143 -6.67 -11.56 12.52
CA SER A 143 -6.93 -12.59 13.51
C SER A 143 -7.24 -13.96 12.87
N VAL A 144 -7.92 -14.83 13.62
CA VAL A 144 -8.33 -16.17 13.22
C VAL A 144 -9.73 -16.14 12.60
N ILE A 145 -9.84 -16.54 11.36
CA ILE A 145 -11.11 -16.64 10.62
C ILE A 145 -11.61 -18.09 10.70
N VAL A 146 -12.91 -18.24 10.99
CA VAL A 146 -13.59 -19.54 11.11
C VAL A 146 -14.84 -19.60 10.23
N THR A 147 -15.20 -20.78 9.77
CA THR A 147 -16.51 -21.05 9.18
C THR A 147 -17.47 -21.52 10.25
N LYS A 148 -18.29 -20.62 10.79
CA LYS A 148 -19.26 -20.94 11.85
C LYS A 148 -20.17 -22.10 11.47
N THR A 149 -20.63 -22.14 10.21
CA THR A 149 -21.46 -23.23 9.67
C THR A 149 -20.76 -24.59 9.82
N LEU A 150 -19.46 -24.67 9.55
CA LEU A 150 -18.70 -25.93 9.67
C LEU A 150 -18.62 -26.40 11.12
N PHE A 151 -18.46 -25.48 12.08
CA PHE A 151 -18.50 -25.78 13.51
C PHE A 151 -19.87 -26.32 13.92
N GLU A 152 -20.96 -25.72 13.45
CA GLU A 152 -22.34 -26.15 13.70
C GLU A 152 -22.62 -27.53 13.10
N GLU A 153 -22.25 -27.78 11.85
CA GLU A 153 -22.40 -29.08 11.13
C GLU A 153 -21.72 -30.24 11.86
N HIS A 154 -20.58 -29.98 12.47
CA HIS A 154 -19.80 -31.00 13.16
C HIS A 154 -20.03 -31.06 14.66
N ASN A 155 -20.95 -30.25 15.21
CA ASN A 155 -21.20 -30.11 16.63
C ASN A 155 -19.93 -29.80 17.45
N ILE A 156 -19.05 -28.95 16.92
CA ILE A 156 -17.85 -28.47 17.58
C ILE A 156 -18.15 -27.03 18.06
N PRO A 157 -17.97 -26.71 19.34
CA PRO A 157 -18.21 -25.37 19.83
C PRO A 157 -17.17 -24.39 19.29
N LEU A 158 -17.58 -23.13 19.02
CA LEU A 158 -16.62 -22.07 18.68
C LEU A 158 -15.68 -21.85 19.86
N PRO A 159 -14.37 -21.77 19.62
CA PRO A 159 -13.41 -21.56 20.69
C PRO A 159 -13.50 -20.13 21.24
N ASN A 160 -13.31 -19.99 22.55
CA ASN A 160 -13.34 -18.71 23.26
C ASN A 160 -12.09 -18.46 24.12
N ASP A 161 -11.19 -19.44 24.20
CA ASP A 161 -9.87 -19.37 24.83
C ASP A 161 -8.88 -20.27 24.08
N TYR A 162 -7.62 -20.19 24.44
CA TYR A 162 -6.55 -20.93 23.78
C TYR A 162 -6.74 -22.45 23.85
N GLN A 163 -7.18 -22.99 24.99
CA GLN A 163 -7.36 -24.43 25.13
C GLN A 163 -8.51 -24.95 24.26
N SER A 164 -9.62 -24.20 24.19
CA SER A 164 -10.74 -24.55 23.32
C SER A 164 -10.37 -24.43 21.83
N LEU A 165 -9.47 -23.51 21.45
CA LEU A 165 -8.92 -23.46 20.07
C LEU A 165 -8.19 -24.76 19.72
N LEU A 166 -7.31 -25.23 20.60
CA LEU A 166 -6.58 -26.49 20.40
C LEU A 166 -7.53 -27.70 20.31
N ASN A 167 -8.52 -27.73 21.18
CA ASN A 167 -9.53 -28.81 21.21
C ASN A 167 -10.36 -28.82 19.93
N SER A 168 -10.80 -27.65 19.45
CA SER A 168 -11.56 -27.54 18.21
C SER A 168 -10.73 -27.96 17.00
N ALA A 169 -9.46 -27.54 16.91
CA ALA A 169 -8.55 -27.95 15.84
C ALA A 169 -8.37 -29.46 15.82
N LYS A 170 -8.11 -30.11 16.96
CA LYS A 170 -7.99 -31.55 17.10
C LYS A 170 -9.27 -32.30 16.71
N ALA A 171 -10.43 -31.75 17.08
CA ALA A 171 -11.73 -32.35 16.72
C ALA A 171 -11.99 -32.32 15.22
N PHE A 172 -11.56 -31.28 14.50
CA PHE A 172 -11.63 -31.23 13.04
C PHE A 172 -10.64 -32.19 12.38
N GLU A 173 -9.38 -32.24 12.85
CA GLU A 173 -8.38 -33.18 12.33
C GLU A 173 -8.85 -34.64 12.43
N ALA A 174 -9.54 -35.03 13.52
CA ALA A 174 -10.15 -36.35 13.67
C ALA A 174 -11.26 -36.65 12.65
N LYS A 175 -11.77 -35.62 11.96
CA LYS A 175 -12.78 -35.72 10.89
C LYS A 175 -12.16 -35.55 9.49
N GLY A 176 -10.83 -35.50 9.40
CA GLY A 176 -10.11 -35.29 8.13
C GLY A 176 -10.17 -33.85 7.60
N ILE A 177 -10.55 -32.90 8.45
CA ILE A 177 -10.60 -31.47 8.13
C ILE A 177 -9.43 -30.79 8.85
N ARG A 178 -8.59 -30.05 8.11
CA ARG A 178 -7.48 -29.30 8.70
C ARG A 178 -8.00 -28.33 9.75
N GLY A 179 -7.51 -28.42 10.98
CA GLY A 179 -7.98 -27.58 12.07
C GLY A 179 -7.62 -26.12 11.89
N PHE A 180 -6.32 -25.82 11.84
CA PHE A 180 -5.82 -24.44 11.66
C PHE A 180 -4.53 -24.42 10.86
N SER A 181 -4.43 -23.54 9.86
CA SER A 181 -3.19 -23.26 9.17
C SER A 181 -3.01 -21.77 8.84
N ALA A 182 -1.81 -21.41 8.39
CA ALA A 182 -1.45 -20.04 8.02
C ALA A 182 -0.50 -20.05 6.81
N ASP A 183 -0.38 -18.93 6.13
CA ASP A 183 0.43 -18.71 4.94
C ASP A 183 1.88 -18.33 5.32
N PHE A 184 2.61 -19.24 5.95
CA PHE A 184 3.96 -18.98 6.49
C PHE A 184 5.04 -18.71 5.43
N ALA A 185 4.77 -18.79 4.14
CA ALA A 185 5.66 -18.26 3.12
C ALA A 185 5.77 -16.72 3.20
N GLN A 186 4.80 -16.06 3.82
CA GLN A 186 4.74 -14.61 3.96
C GLN A 186 5.41 -14.14 5.27
N ASP A 187 6.21 -13.08 5.15
CA ASP A 187 6.90 -12.48 6.30
C ASP A 187 5.93 -11.88 7.33
N TYR A 188 4.87 -11.21 6.84
CA TYR A 188 3.85 -10.61 7.70
C TYR A 188 3.09 -11.68 8.51
N THR A 189 2.78 -12.83 7.93
CA THR A 189 2.07 -13.89 8.66
C THR A 189 2.92 -14.46 9.78
N CYS A 190 4.20 -14.70 9.53
CA CYS A 190 5.12 -15.16 10.56
C CYS A 190 5.16 -14.21 11.77
N MET A 191 5.25 -12.91 11.49
CA MET A 191 5.26 -11.88 12.53
C MET A 191 3.90 -11.77 13.24
N GLU A 192 2.79 -11.78 12.49
CA GLU A 192 1.44 -11.58 13.03
C GLU A 192 0.97 -12.74 13.88
N ILE A 193 1.33 -13.98 13.54
CA ILE A 193 1.06 -15.15 14.40
C ILE A 193 1.82 -15.05 15.73
N LEU A 194 3.12 -14.68 15.69
CA LEU A 194 3.91 -14.48 16.91
C LEU A 194 3.30 -13.36 17.76
N GLN A 195 3.00 -12.22 17.16
CA GLN A 195 2.44 -11.09 17.91
C GLN A 195 1.00 -11.34 18.35
N GLY A 196 0.14 -11.87 17.51
CA GLY A 196 -1.27 -12.10 17.82
C GLY A 196 -1.46 -13.00 19.04
N PHE A 197 -0.82 -14.17 19.04
CA PHE A 197 -0.86 -15.07 20.20
C PHE A 197 0.02 -14.60 21.37
N GLY A 198 0.91 -13.63 21.13
CA GLY A 198 1.76 -12.99 22.13
C GLY A 198 1.18 -11.71 22.75
N ILE A 199 0.01 -11.23 22.33
CA ILE A 199 -0.56 -9.95 22.82
C ILE A 199 -0.61 -9.85 24.35
N PRO A 200 -0.98 -10.90 25.12
CA PRO A 200 -0.98 -10.82 26.56
C PRO A 200 0.40 -10.43 27.14
N GLN A 201 1.49 -10.88 26.51
CA GLN A 201 2.84 -10.54 26.94
C GLN A 201 3.18 -9.08 26.60
N PHE A 202 2.80 -8.61 25.41
CA PHE A 202 3.07 -7.24 24.95
C PHE A 202 2.22 -6.19 25.67
N THR A 203 1.08 -6.55 26.20
CA THR A 203 0.18 -5.68 26.97
C THR A 203 0.50 -5.66 28.48
N SER A 204 1.38 -6.55 28.96
CA SER A 204 1.94 -6.49 30.32
C SER A 204 2.78 -5.23 30.54
N MET A 205 3.10 -4.92 31.78
CA MET A 205 3.97 -3.77 32.11
C MET A 205 5.35 -3.94 31.45
N GLU A 206 5.97 -5.10 31.65
CA GLU A 206 7.26 -5.43 31.04
C GLU A 206 7.23 -5.38 29.50
N GLY A 207 6.14 -5.84 28.90
CA GLY A 207 5.94 -5.81 27.46
C GLY A 207 5.88 -4.40 26.90
N ARG A 208 5.16 -3.49 27.58
CA ARG A 208 5.06 -2.07 27.19
C ARG A 208 6.39 -1.35 27.34
N GLU A 209 7.10 -1.57 28.45
CA GLU A 209 8.43 -1.00 28.69
C GLU A 209 9.44 -1.47 27.65
N TRP A 210 9.47 -2.77 27.35
CA TRP A 210 10.33 -3.32 26.32
C TRP A 210 9.99 -2.72 24.93
N ARG A 211 8.71 -2.65 24.56
CA ARG A 211 8.26 -2.08 23.31
C ARG A 211 8.72 -0.62 23.17
N GLN A 212 8.54 0.18 24.20
CA GLN A 212 8.97 1.58 24.19
C GLN A 212 10.49 1.72 23.98
N GLN A 213 11.29 0.87 24.63
CA GLN A 213 12.74 0.85 24.45
C GLN A 213 13.12 0.39 23.04
N TYR A 214 12.45 -0.63 22.51
CA TYR A 214 12.70 -1.14 21.17
C TYR A 214 12.32 -0.10 20.10
N GLU A 215 11.14 0.48 20.15
CA GLU A 215 10.66 1.46 19.18
C GLU A 215 11.41 2.80 19.24
N SER A 216 11.96 3.16 20.39
CA SER A 216 12.85 4.33 20.52
C SER A 216 14.32 4.07 20.13
N GLY A 217 14.65 2.85 19.71
CA GLY A 217 16.03 2.47 19.35
C GLY A 217 16.99 2.27 20.52
N LYS A 218 16.50 2.32 21.78
CA LYS A 218 17.33 2.12 22.98
C LYS A 218 17.75 0.66 23.18
N THR A 219 17.04 -0.28 22.63
CA THR A 219 17.42 -1.70 22.59
C THR A 219 17.30 -2.27 21.18
N HIS A 220 18.20 -3.20 20.84
CA HIS A 220 18.18 -3.98 19.60
C HIS A 220 17.98 -5.47 19.88
N GLN A 221 17.50 -5.81 21.08
CA GLN A 221 17.32 -7.21 21.49
C GLN A 221 15.89 -7.44 21.97
N LEU A 222 15.39 -8.65 21.73
CA LEU A 222 14.17 -9.14 22.33
C LEU A 222 14.42 -9.41 23.82
N SER A 223 13.51 -8.95 24.68
CA SER A 223 13.52 -9.26 26.11
C SER A 223 13.15 -10.72 26.36
N GLU A 224 13.94 -11.44 27.14
CA GLU A 224 13.61 -12.83 27.51
C GLU A 224 12.28 -12.92 28.25
N LYS A 225 12.03 -12.03 29.22
CA LYS A 225 10.76 -11.99 29.97
C LYS A 225 9.52 -11.85 29.09
N VAL A 226 9.63 -11.10 27.99
CA VAL A 226 8.51 -10.80 27.10
C VAL A 226 8.39 -11.85 25.99
N TRP A 227 9.51 -12.20 25.34
CA TRP A 227 9.47 -12.98 24.10
C TRP A 227 9.63 -14.49 24.29
N LEU A 228 10.22 -14.95 25.40
CA LEU A 228 10.30 -16.39 25.66
C LEU A 228 8.91 -17.02 25.74
N PRO A 229 7.93 -16.46 26.49
CA PRO A 229 6.57 -17.00 26.51
C PRO A 229 5.86 -16.92 25.13
N VAL A 230 6.20 -15.95 24.28
CA VAL A 230 5.67 -15.87 22.90
C VAL A 230 6.17 -17.06 22.08
N PHE A 231 7.46 -17.37 22.15
CA PHE A 231 8.01 -18.55 21.48
C PHE A 231 7.50 -19.87 22.08
N GLU A 232 7.34 -19.96 23.39
CA GLU A 232 6.69 -21.12 24.04
C GLU A 232 5.32 -21.39 23.46
N ARG A 233 4.49 -20.33 23.32
CA ARG A 233 3.16 -20.39 22.71
C ARG A 233 3.24 -20.83 21.24
N PHE A 234 4.20 -20.34 20.50
CA PHE A 234 4.37 -20.71 19.08
C PHE A 234 4.79 -22.19 18.93
N PHE A 235 5.69 -22.70 19.79
CA PHE A 235 6.08 -24.10 19.77
C PHE A 235 4.90 -25.03 20.13
N ASP A 236 4.08 -24.65 21.11
CA ASP A 236 2.88 -25.40 21.47
C ASP A 236 1.88 -25.42 20.30
N LEU A 237 1.63 -24.28 19.65
CA LEU A 237 0.80 -24.22 18.44
C LEU A 237 1.37 -25.11 17.32
N LYS A 238 2.67 -25.01 17.02
CA LYS A 238 3.32 -25.84 16.02
C LYS A 238 3.07 -27.33 16.28
N GLU A 239 3.28 -27.78 17.51
CA GLU A 239 3.09 -29.16 17.90
C GLU A 239 1.61 -29.58 17.77
N LYS A 240 0.69 -28.82 18.37
CA LYS A 240 -0.74 -29.17 18.47
C LYS A 240 -1.47 -29.04 17.12
N MET A 241 -1.04 -28.13 16.25
CA MET A 241 -1.57 -27.96 14.90
C MET A 241 -0.85 -28.81 13.86
N GLY A 242 0.20 -29.54 14.24
CA GLY A 242 1.00 -30.37 13.34
C GLY A 242 1.67 -29.57 12.23
N TRP A 243 2.13 -28.34 12.52
CA TRP A 243 2.84 -27.52 11.52
C TRP A 243 4.26 -28.03 11.27
N THR A 244 4.63 -28.10 9.99
CA THR A 244 5.88 -28.67 9.51
C THR A 244 6.59 -27.73 8.53
N ALA A 245 7.67 -28.18 7.93
CA ALA A 245 8.34 -27.45 6.86
C ALA A 245 7.44 -27.18 5.62
N GLU A 246 6.37 -27.96 5.43
CA GLU A 246 5.46 -27.77 4.29
C GLU A 246 4.74 -26.41 4.36
N GLU A 247 4.35 -25.98 5.57
CA GLU A 247 3.68 -24.69 5.75
C GLU A 247 4.55 -23.51 5.33
N THR A 248 5.88 -23.63 5.30
CA THR A 248 6.78 -22.58 4.79
C THR A 248 6.62 -22.29 3.30
N LYS A 249 5.94 -23.18 2.55
CA LYS A 249 5.65 -23.04 1.12
C LYS A 249 4.26 -22.44 0.85
N TYR A 250 3.41 -22.32 1.89
CA TYR A 250 2.04 -21.87 1.74
C TYR A 250 1.99 -20.35 1.60
N PHE A 251 1.68 -19.88 0.39
CA PHE A 251 1.29 -18.51 0.12
C PHE A 251 -0.17 -18.27 0.50
N ASN A 252 -0.57 -17.02 0.63
CA ASN A 252 -1.88 -16.58 1.12
C ASN A 252 -3.08 -17.27 0.42
N TRP A 253 -2.96 -17.62 -0.85
CA TRP A 253 -4.03 -18.28 -1.60
C TRP A 253 -4.26 -19.75 -1.18
N TYR A 254 -3.23 -20.44 -0.63
CA TYR A 254 -3.35 -21.87 -0.31
C TYR A 254 -4.30 -22.12 0.87
N PRO A 255 -4.07 -21.59 2.09
CA PRO A 255 -5.01 -21.80 3.21
C PRO A 255 -6.40 -21.25 2.89
N LYS A 256 -6.50 -20.13 2.17
CA LYS A 256 -7.78 -19.56 1.74
C LYS A 256 -8.55 -20.50 0.82
N LYS A 257 -7.87 -21.13 -0.15
CA LYS A 257 -8.47 -22.15 -1.04
C LYS A 257 -8.94 -23.37 -0.26
N GLN A 258 -8.17 -23.86 0.71
CA GLN A 258 -8.57 -24.98 1.56
C GLN A 258 -9.81 -24.60 2.41
N PHE A 259 -9.83 -23.41 2.97
CA PHE A 259 -10.94 -22.87 3.75
C PHE A 259 -12.21 -22.76 2.90
N THR A 260 -12.16 -22.11 1.73
CA THR A 260 -13.33 -21.96 0.83
C THR A 260 -13.87 -23.29 0.31
N SER A 261 -13.07 -24.34 0.30
CA SER A 261 -13.50 -25.70 -0.08
C SER A 261 -14.01 -26.53 1.10
N GLY A 262 -14.04 -26.00 2.32
CA GLY A 262 -14.44 -26.69 3.54
C GLY A 262 -13.43 -27.76 4.02
N LYS A 263 -12.23 -27.79 3.46
CA LYS A 263 -11.15 -28.70 3.85
C LYS A 263 -10.33 -28.20 5.04
N GLN A 264 -10.60 -26.99 5.48
CA GLN A 264 -9.93 -26.34 6.60
C GLN A 264 -10.96 -25.53 7.40
N ALA A 265 -10.92 -25.67 8.73
CA ALA A 265 -11.90 -25.04 9.62
C ALA A 265 -11.53 -23.60 10.00
N MET A 266 -10.25 -23.34 10.16
CA MET A 266 -9.71 -22.05 10.61
C MET A 266 -8.46 -21.66 9.86
N TYR A 267 -8.29 -20.33 9.59
CA TYR A 267 -7.03 -19.81 9.08
C TYR A 267 -6.77 -18.39 9.63
N ARG A 268 -5.51 -17.96 9.58
CA ARG A 268 -5.16 -16.57 9.88
C ARG A 268 -5.47 -15.68 8.68
N GLY A 269 -6.15 -14.58 8.91
CA GLY A 269 -6.46 -13.61 7.85
C GLY A 269 -6.89 -12.25 8.37
N THR A 270 -7.20 -11.35 7.44
CA THR A 270 -7.67 -10.00 7.73
C THR A 270 -9.18 -9.88 7.64
N GLY A 271 -9.73 -8.75 8.10
CA GLY A 271 -11.15 -8.45 7.93
C GLY A 271 -11.60 -8.51 6.47
N ALA A 272 -10.79 -8.03 5.53
CA ALA A 272 -11.07 -8.16 4.09
C ALA A 272 -11.10 -9.62 3.63
N ASP A 273 -10.20 -10.47 4.16
CA ASP A 273 -10.17 -11.89 3.82
C ASP A 273 -11.43 -12.60 4.28
N SER A 274 -12.02 -12.23 5.42
CA SER A 274 -13.24 -12.84 5.95
C SER A 274 -14.45 -12.69 5.03
N GLU A 275 -14.46 -11.65 4.20
CA GLU A 275 -15.51 -11.42 3.20
C GLU A 275 -15.17 -12.04 1.84
N MET A 276 -13.91 -11.90 1.41
CA MET A 276 -13.46 -12.41 0.10
C MET A 276 -13.39 -13.94 0.05
N PHE A 277 -13.15 -14.58 1.20
CA PHE A 277 -12.96 -16.03 1.33
C PHE A 277 -13.90 -16.60 2.39
N SER A 278 -15.20 -16.37 2.20
CA SER A 278 -16.26 -16.67 3.16
C SER A 278 -16.62 -18.17 3.31
N GLY A 279 -15.72 -19.09 2.94
CA GLY A 279 -16.00 -20.52 3.01
C GLY A 279 -16.76 -21.05 1.79
N ARG A 280 -17.50 -22.15 1.94
CA ARG A 280 -18.40 -22.71 0.90
C ARG A 280 -19.59 -21.75 0.70
N LYS A 281 -20.23 -21.82 -0.46
CA LYS A 281 -21.42 -21.00 -0.74
C LYS A 281 -22.50 -21.21 0.33
N GLY A 282 -22.84 -20.13 1.03
CA GLY A 282 -23.82 -20.12 2.12
C GLY A 282 -23.23 -20.31 3.52
N ASP A 283 -21.92 -20.54 3.64
CA ASP A 283 -21.25 -20.59 4.94
C ASP A 283 -21.27 -19.22 5.62
N LYS A 284 -21.36 -19.25 6.95
CA LYS A 284 -21.22 -18.04 7.77
C LYS A 284 -19.80 -17.95 8.28
N THR A 285 -19.07 -16.98 7.78
CA THR A 285 -17.72 -16.65 8.24
C THR A 285 -17.76 -15.80 9.50
N TYR A 286 -16.82 -16.02 10.40
CA TYR A 286 -16.72 -15.34 11.67
C TYR A 286 -15.24 -15.09 12.02
N MET A 287 -14.91 -13.92 12.50
CA MET A 287 -13.55 -13.58 12.87
C MET A 287 -13.40 -13.63 14.40
N LEU A 288 -12.64 -14.60 14.89
CA LEU A 288 -12.31 -14.72 16.32
C LEU A 288 -11.17 -13.79 16.69
N PRO A 289 -11.08 -13.32 17.95
CA PRO A 289 -9.84 -12.69 18.44
C PRO A 289 -8.68 -13.70 18.45
N TYR A 290 -7.45 -13.22 18.58
CA TYR A 290 -6.36 -14.07 19.05
C TYR A 290 -6.66 -14.48 20.50
N LEU A 291 -6.77 -15.77 20.70
CA LEU A 291 -7.28 -16.34 21.94
C LEU A 291 -6.18 -16.46 22.98
N GLY A 292 -6.38 -15.82 24.12
CA GLY A 292 -5.51 -15.90 25.30
C GLY A 292 -5.82 -17.11 26.17
N THR A 293 -5.13 -17.22 27.30
CA THR A 293 -5.35 -18.31 28.26
C THR A 293 -6.76 -18.31 28.84
N THR A 294 -7.33 -17.14 29.01
CA THR A 294 -8.74 -16.95 29.39
C THR A 294 -9.44 -16.02 28.40
N PRO A 295 -10.78 -15.99 28.35
CA PRO A 295 -11.50 -15.05 27.50
C PRO A 295 -11.19 -13.57 27.76
N ARG A 296 -10.73 -13.22 28.95
CA ARG A 296 -10.31 -11.86 29.31
C ARG A 296 -9.02 -11.44 28.62
N ASP A 297 -8.20 -12.41 28.21
CA ASP A 297 -6.90 -12.21 27.56
C ASP A 297 -7.01 -12.21 26.03
N ASN A 298 -8.24 -12.23 25.51
CA ASN A 298 -8.49 -12.21 24.06
C ASN A 298 -8.36 -10.80 23.52
N TRP A 299 -7.66 -10.68 22.37
CA TRP A 299 -7.38 -9.41 21.70
C TRP A 299 -7.45 -9.58 20.18
N TYR A 300 -7.75 -8.49 19.48
CA TYR A 300 -7.49 -8.41 18.04
C TYR A 300 -6.15 -7.75 17.79
N LEU A 301 -5.42 -8.26 16.80
CA LEU A 301 -4.25 -7.61 16.24
C LEU A 301 -4.73 -6.62 15.18
N THR A 302 -4.15 -5.42 15.16
CA THR A 302 -4.53 -4.39 14.20
C THR A 302 -3.30 -3.68 13.64
N TYR A 303 -3.48 -3.06 12.49
CA TYR A 303 -2.53 -2.11 11.93
C TYR A 303 -3.26 -1.13 11.02
N PRO A 304 -2.82 0.12 10.91
CA PRO A 304 -3.41 1.06 9.96
C PRO A 304 -3.29 0.58 8.52
N ALA A 305 -4.29 0.89 7.70
CA ALA A 305 -4.20 0.69 6.25
C ALA A 305 -2.99 1.44 5.68
N PHE A 306 -2.72 2.63 6.23
CA PHE A 306 -1.48 3.41 6.06
C PHE A 306 -1.35 4.43 7.18
N GLN A 307 -0.18 5.03 7.31
CA GLN A 307 0.08 6.23 8.10
C GLN A 307 0.37 7.38 7.16
N VAL A 308 0.02 8.60 7.57
CA VAL A 308 0.28 9.82 6.82
C VAL A 308 1.02 10.83 7.66
N ALA A 309 1.99 11.51 7.05
CA ALA A 309 2.75 12.60 7.66
C ALA A 309 2.95 13.76 6.66
N ALA A 310 3.28 14.95 7.18
CA ALA A 310 3.62 16.11 6.38
C ALA A 310 5.10 16.47 6.51
N ASN A 311 5.73 16.86 5.41
CA ASN A 311 7.07 17.42 5.39
C ASN A 311 7.07 18.81 6.05
N LYS A 312 7.90 19.01 7.07
CA LYS A 312 8.00 20.27 7.82
C LYS A 312 8.31 21.47 6.91
N LYS A 313 9.17 21.29 5.91
CA LYS A 313 9.53 22.33 4.94
C LYS A 313 8.32 22.84 4.14
N GLY A 314 7.38 21.96 3.80
CA GLY A 314 6.12 22.33 3.14
C GLY A 314 5.15 23.09 4.04
N MET A 315 5.38 23.13 5.36
CA MET A 315 4.48 23.72 6.37
C MET A 315 4.90 25.10 6.89
N GLU A 316 5.95 25.70 6.34
CA GLU A 316 6.52 26.95 6.85
C GLU A 316 5.61 28.18 6.63
N LYS A 317 4.86 28.20 5.51
CA LYS A 317 3.92 29.30 5.20
C LYS A 317 2.53 28.97 5.75
N PRO A 318 1.86 29.91 6.46
CA PRO A 318 0.56 29.65 7.09
C PRO A 318 -0.52 29.13 6.12
N GLU A 319 -0.62 29.71 4.92
CA GLU A 319 -1.60 29.31 3.90
C GLU A 319 -1.34 27.90 3.40
N ARG A 320 -0.06 27.59 3.14
CA ARG A 320 0.35 26.25 2.72
C ARG A 320 0.16 25.23 3.84
N ASN A 321 0.50 25.58 5.08
CA ASN A 321 0.24 24.75 6.26
C ASN A 321 -1.24 24.38 6.36
N LYS A 322 -2.12 25.39 6.24
CA LYS A 322 -3.57 25.15 6.24
C LYS A 322 -3.99 24.20 5.12
N LEU A 323 -3.52 24.42 3.88
CA LEU A 323 -3.84 23.58 2.73
C LEU A 323 -3.39 22.14 2.95
N ILE A 324 -2.14 21.91 3.37
CA ILE A 324 -1.62 20.55 3.62
C ILE A 324 -2.44 19.83 4.69
N LEU A 325 -2.78 20.51 5.80
CA LEU A 325 -3.63 19.93 6.84
C LEU A 325 -5.06 19.64 6.35
N GLU A 326 -5.62 20.47 5.47
CA GLU A 326 -6.92 20.23 4.85
C GLU A 326 -6.89 18.99 3.92
N ILE A 327 -5.82 18.82 3.14
CA ILE A 327 -5.62 17.65 2.30
C ILE A 327 -5.49 16.39 3.17
N MET A 328 -4.65 16.40 4.20
CA MET A 328 -4.52 15.27 5.13
C MET A 328 -5.85 14.96 5.83
N SER A 329 -6.59 16.01 6.26
CA SER A 329 -7.92 15.85 6.85
C SER A 329 -8.90 15.19 5.89
N ALA A 330 -8.86 15.57 4.61
CA ALA A 330 -9.68 14.95 3.57
C ALA A 330 -9.34 13.46 3.39
N MET A 331 -8.06 13.11 3.32
CA MET A 331 -7.61 11.72 3.22
C MET A 331 -8.07 10.88 4.42
N LEU A 332 -8.08 11.44 5.62
CA LEU A 332 -8.44 10.77 6.87
C LEU A 332 -9.92 10.95 7.26
N SER A 333 -10.73 11.61 6.42
CA SER A 333 -12.18 11.76 6.60
C SER A 333 -12.95 10.48 6.24
N GLN A 334 -14.26 10.46 6.50
CA GLN A 334 -15.15 9.37 6.06
C GLN A 334 -15.04 9.14 4.55
N ASP A 335 -15.11 10.22 3.74
CA ASP A 335 -15.01 10.12 2.28
C ASP A 335 -13.64 9.58 1.85
N GLY A 336 -12.55 10.08 2.46
CA GLY A 336 -11.20 9.60 2.20
C GLY A 336 -11.06 8.11 2.53
N GLN A 337 -11.54 7.67 3.69
CA GLN A 337 -11.48 6.26 4.10
C GLN A 337 -12.34 5.36 3.19
N ASN A 338 -13.47 5.84 2.69
CA ASN A 338 -14.31 5.11 1.73
C ASN A 338 -13.63 4.90 0.37
N ASN A 339 -12.61 5.69 0.03
CA ASN A 339 -11.77 5.47 -1.16
C ASN A 339 -10.73 4.35 -0.99
N ILE A 340 -10.59 3.76 0.19
CA ILE A 340 -9.79 2.55 0.39
C ILE A 340 -10.68 1.34 0.12
N ASN A 341 -10.25 0.42 -0.74
CA ASN A 341 -11.03 -0.76 -1.16
C ASN A 341 -11.51 -1.69 -0.03
N TRP A 342 -11.10 -1.42 1.21
CA TRP A 342 -11.40 -2.26 2.37
C TRP A 342 -12.37 -1.61 3.35
N GLY A 343 -12.99 -0.48 2.98
CA GLY A 343 -13.76 0.44 3.83
C GLY A 343 -14.53 -0.18 5.00
N ASN A 344 -15.49 -1.07 4.72
CA ASN A 344 -16.35 -1.67 5.74
C ASN A 344 -15.69 -2.80 6.57
N ASN A 345 -14.42 -3.09 6.31
CA ASN A 345 -13.65 -4.12 7.04
C ASN A 345 -12.59 -3.50 7.95
N MET A 346 -12.73 -2.22 8.27
CA MET A 346 -11.75 -1.45 9.03
C MET A 346 -12.39 -0.76 10.24
N VAL A 347 -11.60 -0.65 11.30
CA VAL A 347 -11.97 0.06 12.52
C VAL A 347 -11.42 1.49 12.46
N PRO A 348 -12.25 2.54 12.61
CA PRO A 348 -11.76 3.90 12.55
C PRO A 348 -10.96 4.27 13.81
N TYR A 349 -9.81 4.90 13.62
CA TYR A 349 -9.04 5.54 14.67
C TYR A 349 -9.45 7.00 14.88
N ASN A 350 -10.12 7.61 13.89
CA ASN A 350 -10.65 8.96 13.92
C ASN A 350 -12.11 8.92 14.42
N LYS A 351 -12.43 9.73 15.44
CA LYS A 351 -13.76 9.86 16.06
C LYS A 351 -14.85 10.31 15.09
N ASN A 352 -14.46 11.04 14.03
CA ASN A 352 -15.38 11.57 13.02
C ASN A 352 -15.68 10.58 11.90
N VAL A 353 -15.03 9.40 11.90
CA VAL A 353 -15.28 8.32 10.93
C VAL A 353 -16.23 7.30 11.55
N LYS A 354 -17.35 7.05 10.88
CA LYS A 354 -18.37 6.12 11.37
C LYS A 354 -17.88 4.68 11.27
N LEU A 355 -18.08 3.93 12.35
CA LEU A 355 -17.83 2.49 12.37
C LEU A 355 -18.94 1.76 11.62
N GLU A 356 -18.56 1.13 10.51
CA GLU A 356 -19.41 0.20 9.77
C GLU A 356 -18.69 -1.14 9.67
N LEU A 357 -19.30 -2.20 10.24
CA LEU A 357 -18.72 -3.53 10.25
C LEU A 357 -19.53 -4.48 9.39
N MET A 358 -18.84 -5.31 8.63
CA MET A 358 -19.44 -6.45 7.92
C MET A 358 -19.93 -7.50 8.92
N PRO A 359 -20.89 -8.36 8.53
CA PRO A 359 -21.44 -9.39 9.44
C PRO A 359 -20.40 -10.30 10.08
N SER A 360 -19.33 -10.63 9.35
CA SER A 360 -18.22 -11.45 9.86
C SER A 360 -17.42 -10.78 10.98
N LEU A 361 -17.53 -9.45 11.11
CA LEU A 361 -16.80 -8.62 12.09
C LEU A 361 -17.68 -8.08 13.23
N GLU A 362 -18.95 -8.42 13.26
CA GLU A 362 -19.90 -7.90 14.28
C GLU A 362 -19.44 -8.15 15.73
N ASN A 363 -18.71 -9.24 15.96
CA ASN A 363 -18.17 -9.60 17.28
C ASN A 363 -17.00 -8.71 17.73
N LEU A 364 -16.47 -7.83 16.87
CA LEU A 364 -15.44 -6.86 17.25
C LEU A 364 -15.97 -5.74 18.15
N LYS A 365 -17.27 -5.44 18.10
CA LYS A 365 -17.87 -4.30 18.81
C LYS A 365 -17.51 -4.23 20.32
N PRO A 366 -17.61 -5.31 21.12
CA PRO A 366 -17.21 -5.26 22.52
C PRO A 366 -15.71 -5.00 22.69
N TYR A 367 -14.86 -5.58 21.85
CA TYR A 367 -13.40 -5.40 21.91
C TYR A 367 -12.98 -3.97 21.56
N ILE A 368 -13.65 -3.35 20.57
CA ILE A 368 -13.44 -1.93 20.25
C ILE A 368 -13.81 -1.06 21.46
N LYS A 369 -14.97 -1.32 22.08
CA LYS A 369 -15.44 -0.60 23.26
C LYS A 369 -14.48 -0.74 24.46
N GLU A 370 -13.89 -1.92 24.63
CA GLU A 370 -12.94 -2.23 25.70
C GLU A 370 -11.50 -1.85 25.35
N ASN A 371 -11.27 -1.27 24.16
CA ASN A 371 -9.94 -0.93 23.64
C ASN A 371 -8.98 -2.15 23.60
N LYS A 372 -9.50 -3.32 23.23
CA LYS A 372 -8.74 -4.57 23.06
C LYS A 372 -8.30 -4.78 21.61
N MET A 373 -7.77 -3.73 21.00
CA MET A 373 -7.27 -3.68 19.64
C MET A 373 -5.78 -3.36 19.70
N TYR A 374 -4.92 -4.38 19.66
CA TYR A 374 -3.48 -4.20 19.77
C TYR A 374 -2.88 -3.79 18.43
N ILE A 375 -2.14 -2.67 18.40
CA ILE A 375 -1.43 -2.23 17.19
C ILE A 375 -0.09 -2.99 17.09
N ARG A 376 0.10 -3.75 16.01
CA ARG A 376 1.31 -4.54 15.80
C ARG A 376 2.57 -3.68 15.71
N MET A 377 3.68 -4.23 16.13
CA MET A 377 5.01 -3.73 15.80
C MET A 377 5.37 -4.19 14.38
N ALA A 378 5.77 -3.27 13.51
CA ALA A 378 5.89 -3.55 12.09
C ALA A 378 7.18 -3.00 11.47
N SER A 379 8.32 -3.06 12.20
CA SER A 379 9.61 -2.72 11.62
C SER A 379 10.00 -3.70 10.50
N ASN A 380 10.76 -3.21 9.52
CA ASN A 380 11.22 -4.05 8.42
C ASN A 380 12.05 -5.24 8.90
N GLU A 381 12.86 -5.04 9.95
CA GLU A 381 13.62 -6.10 10.57
C GLU A 381 12.72 -7.16 11.22
N MET A 382 11.62 -6.73 11.91
CA MET A 382 10.65 -7.67 12.51
C MET A 382 10.00 -8.58 11.46
N PHE A 383 9.59 -8.03 10.32
CA PHE A 383 9.03 -8.84 9.23
C PHE A 383 10.02 -9.89 8.73
N LYS A 384 11.22 -9.45 8.36
CA LYS A 384 12.28 -10.29 7.79
C LYS A 384 12.71 -11.38 8.76
N ILE A 385 13.04 -10.99 10.01
CA ILE A 385 13.59 -11.89 11.01
C ILE A 385 12.54 -12.88 11.52
N SER A 386 11.29 -12.45 11.72
CA SER A 386 10.20 -13.36 12.08
C SER A 386 10.06 -14.49 11.08
N ARG A 387 10.11 -14.21 9.76
CA ARG A 387 10.07 -15.26 8.74
C ARG A 387 11.27 -16.20 8.85
N ILE A 388 12.48 -15.66 8.98
CA ILE A 388 13.70 -16.49 9.10
C ILE A 388 13.59 -17.45 10.29
N VAL A 389 13.22 -16.94 11.45
CA VAL A 389 13.16 -17.74 12.69
C VAL A 389 11.99 -18.72 12.68
N VAL A 390 10.81 -18.30 12.28
CA VAL A 390 9.64 -19.19 12.14
C VAL A 390 9.93 -20.33 11.17
N HIS A 391 10.56 -20.06 10.02
CA HIS A 391 10.96 -21.10 9.08
C HIS A 391 11.97 -22.07 9.69
N LYS A 392 12.97 -21.59 10.45
CA LYS A 392 13.92 -22.47 11.18
C LYS A 392 13.19 -23.36 12.19
N ILE A 393 12.19 -22.82 12.92
CA ILE A 393 11.38 -23.61 13.86
C ILE A 393 10.55 -24.67 13.11
N LEU A 394 9.88 -24.30 12.03
CA LEU A 394 9.02 -25.23 11.26
C LEU A 394 9.84 -26.36 10.60
N ARG A 395 11.08 -26.10 10.18
CA ARG A 395 12.02 -27.09 9.64
C ARG A 395 12.66 -27.96 10.70
N GLY A 396 12.59 -27.57 11.98
CA GLY A 396 13.27 -28.25 13.07
C GLY A 396 14.75 -27.89 13.26
N ASP A 397 15.22 -26.82 12.58
CA ASP A 397 16.56 -26.28 12.74
C ASP A 397 16.74 -25.58 14.10
N VAL A 398 15.65 -25.06 14.66
CA VAL A 398 15.51 -24.47 15.99
C VAL A 398 14.52 -25.32 16.77
N LYS A 399 14.95 -25.86 17.91
CA LYS A 399 14.22 -26.95 18.60
C LYS A 399 13.59 -26.52 19.92
N SER A 400 13.89 -25.33 20.40
CA SER A 400 13.36 -24.83 21.68
C SER A 400 13.05 -23.34 21.62
N PRO A 401 12.14 -22.86 22.49
CA PRO A 401 11.85 -21.43 22.65
C PRO A 401 13.08 -20.56 22.95
N LYS A 402 14.00 -21.08 23.76
CA LYS A 402 15.27 -20.38 24.07
C LYS A 402 16.19 -20.26 22.85
N GLU A 403 16.29 -21.33 22.05
CA GLU A 403 17.01 -21.29 20.78
C GLU A 403 16.36 -20.31 19.80
N ALA A 404 15.03 -20.22 19.75
CA ALA A 404 14.32 -19.29 18.90
C ALA A 404 14.61 -17.82 19.29
N LEU A 405 14.57 -17.51 20.57
CA LEU A 405 14.94 -16.19 21.10
C LEU A 405 16.39 -15.83 20.77
N ALA A 406 17.31 -16.77 20.97
CA ALA A 406 18.72 -16.59 20.64
C ALA A 406 18.91 -16.36 19.13
N ALA A 407 18.27 -17.18 18.28
CA ALA A 407 18.33 -17.05 16.83
C ALA A 407 17.78 -15.70 16.36
N PHE A 408 16.69 -15.23 16.96
CA PHE A 408 16.11 -13.92 16.63
C PHE A 408 17.09 -12.78 16.98
N ASN A 409 17.66 -12.81 18.17
CA ASN A 409 18.62 -11.81 18.62
C ASN A 409 19.92 -11.82 17.79
N GLU A 410 20.36 -12.98 17.31
CA GLU A 410 21.49 -13.07 16.38
C GLU A 410 21.17 -12.46 15.00
N GLU A 411 19.96 -12.66 14.48
CA GLU A 411 19.56 -12.03 13.21
C GLU A 411 19.41 -10.51 13.38
N LEU A 412 18.91 -10.01 14.52
CA LEU A 412 18.86 -8.57 14.84
C LEU A 412 20.26 -7.94 14.81
N LYS A 413 21.28 -8.60 15.35
CA LYS A 413 22.67 -8.11 15.29
C LYS A 413 23.17 -7.99 13.85
N LYS A 414 22.83 -8.94 12.98
CA LYS A 414 23.24 -8.92 11.56
C LYS A 414 22.58 -7.77 10.79
N ASP A 415 21.34 -7.43 11.10
CA ASP A 415 20.59 -6.37 10.41
C ASP A 415 21.14 -4.96 10.71
N THR A 416 21.96 -4.79 11.74
CA THR A 416 22.66 -3.52 12.04
C THR A 416 23.87 -3.27 11.14
N ILE A 417 24.30 -4.24 10.31
CA ILE A 417 25.44 -4.09 9.40
C ILE A 417 25.02 -3.18 8.24
N LYS A 418 25.78 -2.09 8.06
CA LYS A 418 25.57 -1.15 6.96
C LYS A 418 25.69 -1.87 5.62
N GLU A 419 24.68 -1.74 4.76
CA GLU A 419 24.72 -2.31 3.41
C GLU A 419 25.89 -1.71 2.60
N PRO A 420 26.64 -2.54 1.83
CA PRO A 420 27.72 -2.04 1.01
C PRO A 420 27.20 -1.20 -0.15
N VAL A 421 28.01 -0.22 -0.56
CA VAL A 421 27.82 0.50 -1.82
C VAL A 421 28.03 -0.48 -2.97
N VAL A 422 27.07 -0.55 -3.90
CA VAL A 422 27.11 -1.46 -5.05
C VAL A 422 27.19 -0.74 -6.38
N ALA A 423 26.77 0.53 -6.44
CA ALA A 423 26.83 1.34 -7.66
C ALA A 423 27.14 2.81 -7.32
N THR A 424 27.68 3.53 -8.28
CA THR A 424 27.86 4.99 -8.24
C THR A 424 27.27 5.58 -9.51
N LEU A 425 26.31 6.49 -9.39
CA LEU A 425 25.72 7.22 -10.51
C LEU A 425 26.36 8.60 -10.60
N ASP A 426 26.86 8.96 -11.76
CA ASP A 426 27.46 10.27 -12.03
C ASP A 426 26.45 11.31 -12.58
N GLN A 427 25.22 10.88 -12.77
CA GLN A 427 24.09 11.61 -13.34
C GLN A 427 23.00 11.85 -12.30
N ALA A 428 22.29 12.96 -12.46
CA ALA A 428 21.08 13.27 -11.70
C ALA A 428 19.97 13.66 -12.67
N PHE A 429 18.75 13.14 -12.45
CA PHE A 429 17.58 13.43 -13.28
C PHE A 429 16.38 13.75 -12.40
N SER A 430 15.69 14.86 -12.72
CA SER A 430 14.44 15.25 -12.05
C SER A 430 13.30 14.29 -12.41
N ASN A 431 12.43 14.02 -11.44
CA ASN A 431 11.15 13.35 -11.70
C ASN A 431 9.98 14.33 -11.85
N GLU A 432 10.25 15.62 -11.92
CA GLU A 432 9.24 16.62 -12.22
C GLU A 432 8.76 16.46 -13.66
N PHE A 433 7.44 16.42 -13.85
CA PHE A 433 6.84 16.39 -15.18
C PHE A 433 6.84 17.78 -15.80
N THR A 434 7.25 17.87 -17.06
CA THR A 434 7.10 19.09 -17.88
C THR A 434 6.34 18.77 -19.16
N PRO A 435 5.50 19.71 -19.69
CA PRO A 435 4.73 19.47 -20.90
C PRO A 435 5.56 19.18 -22.15
N GLU A 436 6.80 19.68 -22.19
CA GLU A 436 7.71 19.57 -23.33
C GLU A 436 8.52 18.28 -23.33
N HIS A 437 8.88 17.79 -22.14
CA HIS A 437 9.88 16.72 -22.01
C HIS A 437 9.35 15.49 -21.26
N GLY A 438 8.29 15.68 -20.46
CA GLY A 438 7.81 14.67 -19.51
C GLY A 438 8.71 14.58 -18.26
N ASN A 439 8.83 13.40 -17.70
CA ASN A 439 9.63 13.10 -16.51
C ASN A 439 11.01 12.56 -16.92
N GLN A 440 12.08 13.32 -16.67
CA GLN A 440 13.44 12.97 -17.10
C GLN A 440 13.99 11.72 -16.41
N ALA A 441 13.73 11.55 -15.10
CA ALA A 441 14.16 10.34 -14.38
C ALA A 441 13.51 9.09 -14.98
N ALA A 442 12.20 9.16 -15.26
CA ALA A 442 11.48 8.09 -15.92
C ALA A 442 12.04 7.79 -17.31
N SER A 443 12.28 8.83 -18.12
CA SER A 443 12.86 8.69 -19.46
C SER A 443 14.21 7.99 -19.42
N ALA A 444 15.13 8.43 -18.55
CA ALA A 444 16.46 7.84 -18.43
C ALA A 444 16.42 6.36 -18.02
N ILE A 445 15.61 6.05 -16.99
CA ILE A 445 15.45 4.69 -16.49
C ILE A 445 14.87 3.78 -17.58
N PHE A 446 13.77 4.18 -18.22
CA PHE A 446 13.08 3.31 -19.16
C PHE A 446 13.73 3.27 -20.55
N ASN A 447 14.49 4.29 -20.97
CA ASN A 447 15.40 4.19 -22.12
C ASN A 447 16.46 3.12 -21.87
N THR A 448 17.04 3.09 -20.66
CA THR A 448 18.00 2.05 -20.26
C THR A 448 17.36 0.67 -20.28
N VAL A 449 16.22 0.50 -19.63
CA VAL A 449 15.50 -0.80 -19.58
C VAL A 449 15.14 -1.29 -20.99
N ARG A 450 14.57 -0.42 -21.84
CA ARG A 450 14.21 -0.77 -23.22
C ARG A 450 15.41 -1.30 -24.01
N LYS A 451 16.56 -0.64 -23.89
CA LYS A 451 17.79 -1.08 -24.57
C LYS A 451 18.32 -2.41 -24.03
N LEU A 452 18.30 -2.59 -22.70
CA LEU A 452 18.73 -3.84 -22.06
C LEU A 452 17.88 -5.04 -22.45
N VAL A 453 16.58 -4.83 -22.61
CA VAL A 453 15.63 -5.87 -23.06
C VAL A 453 15.71 -6.07 -24.59
N GLY A 454 16.12 -5.06 -25.33
CA GLY A 454 16.20 -5.11 -26.79
C GLY A 454 14.87 -4.88 -27.51
N SER A 455 13.89 -4.25 -26.82
CA SER A 455 12.59 -3.95 -27.41
C SER A 455 12.63 -2.69 -28.29
N ASP A 456 11.83 -2.66 -29.37
CA ASP A 456 11.69 -1.47 -30.23
C ASP A 456 11.07 -0.31 -29.46
N LEU A 457 10.02 -0.62 -28.70
CA LEU A 457 9.20 0.34 -27.96
C LEU A 457 9.05 -0.09 -26.50
N LEU A 458 8.75 0.89 -25.64
CA LEU A 458 8.36 0.64 -24.26
C LEU A 458 7.22 1.61 -23.89
N PHE A 459 6.23 1.13 -23.13
CA PHE A 459 5.11 1.95 -22.65
C PHE A 459 4.74 1.55 -21.20
N VAL A 460 4.74 2.54 -20.30
CA VAL A 460 4.73 2.34 -18.85
C VAL A 460 3.78 3.29 -18.17
N GLN A 461 3.05 2.81 -17.16
CA GLN A 461 2.34 3.68 -16.24
C GLN A 461 3.34 4.53 -15.42
N ALA A 462 3.11 5.85 -15.32
CA ALA A 462 4.03 6.80 -14.66
C ALA A 462 4.37 6.41 -13.22
N CYS A 463 3.46 5.74 -12.52
CA CYS A 463 3.63 5.33 -11.13
C CYS A 463 4.79 4.34 -10.88
N TYR A 464 5.38 3.74 -11.92
CA TYR A 464 6.51 2.82 -11.75
C TYR A 464 7.88 3.50 -11.62
N VAL A 465 7.92 4.84 -11.62
CA VAL A 465 9.09 5.63 -11.19
C VAL A 465 8.80 6.21 -9.81
N SER A 466 9.63 5.87 -8.84
CA SER A 466 9.41 6.24 -7.43
C SER A 466 10.07 7.57 -7.03
N GLY A 467 10.66 8.29 -7.96
CA GLY A 467 11.27 9.60 -7.67
C GLY A 467 12.45 9.93 -8.58
N PRO A 468 13.21 10.99 -8.26
CA PRO A 468 14.37 11.42 -9.03
C PRO A 468 15.52 10.41 -8.94
N VAL A 469 16.41 10.49 -9.90
CA VAL A 469 17.74 9.88 -9.84
C VAL A 469 18.69 10.89 -9.22
N TYR A 470 19.39 10.52 -8.17
CA TYR A 470 20.41 11.36 -7.55
C TYR A 470 21.81 10.95 -8.01
N LYS A 471 22.70 11.90 -8.11
CA LYS A 471 24.13 11.62 -8.28
C LYS A 471 24.72 11.13 -6.96
N GLY A 472 25.52 10.06 -6.98
CA GLY A 472 26.20 9.56 -5.78
C GLY A 472 26.25 8.05 -5.68
N GLU A 473 26.52 7.57 -4.49
CA GLU A 473 26.65 6.17 -4.15
C GLU A 473 25.32 5.55 -3.78
N TYR A 474 25.13 4.30 -4.20
CA TYR A 474 23.91 3.54 -3.98
C TYR A 474 24.21 2.19 -3.34
N THR A 475 23.49 1.86 -2.29
CA THR A 475 23.35 0.49 -1.79
C THR A 475 22.40 -0.29 -2.68
N ARG A 476 22.34 -1.62 -2.50
CA ARG A 476 21.37 -2.47 -3.21
C ARG A 476 19.93 -2.01 -2.96
N LYS A 477 19.62 -1.65 -1.72
CA LYS A 477 18.30 -1.18 -1.32
C LYS A 477 17.94 0.14 -2.00
N GLU A 478 18.87 1.09 -2.01
CA GLU A 478 18.66 2.40 -2.63
C GLU A 478 18.47 2.30 -4.16
N LEU A 479 19.19 1.40 -4.84
CA LEU A 479 18.94 1.10 -6.26
C LEU A 479 17.51 0.55 -6.49
N SER A 480 16.99 -0.23 -5.55
CA SER A 480 15.62 -0.75 -5.68
C SER A 480 14.53 0.33 -5.62
N PHE A 481 14.87 1.53 -5.14
CA PHE A 481 13.95 2.68 -5.10
C PHE A 481 13.87 3.46 -6.41
N LEU A 482 14.68 3.15 -7.40
CA LEU A 482 14.57 3.80 -8.72
C LEU A 482 13.28 3.42 -9.45
N THR A 483 12.80 2.19 -9.24
CA THR A 483 11.57 1.69 -9.85
C THR A 483 10.70 0.97 -8.83
N HIS A 484 9.39 1.13 -8.96
CA HIS A 484 8.43 0.37 -8.15
C HIS A 484 7.99 -0.89 -8.91
N ASN A 485 8.30 -2.08 -8.37
CA ASN A 485 8.08 -3.35 -9.08
C ASN A 485 7.08 -4.30 -8.39
N ASP A 486 6.62 -3.99 -7.18
CA ASP A 486 5.90 -4.96 -6.34
C ASP A 486 4.56 -5.45 -6.93
N ALA A 487 3.91 -4.61 -7.75
CA ALA A 487 2.65 -4.93 -8.41
C ALA A 487 2.75 -4.93 -9.94
N ALA A 488 3.96 -4.78 -10.48
CA ALA A 488 4.17 -4.73 -11.93
C ALA A 488 3.94 -6.08 -12.59
N TRP A 489 3.26 -6.04 -13.74
CA TRP A 489 3.05 -7.18 -14.65
C TRP A 489 3.71 -6.87 -15.99
N PRO A 490 5.04 -7.03 -16.11
CA PRO A 490 5.75 -6.78 -17.36
C PRO A 490 5.32 -7.77 -18.42
N ILE A 491 4.99 -7.27 -19.59
CA ILE A 491 4.62 -8.04 -20.78
C ILE A 491 5.52 -7.59 -21.93
N GLU A 492 6.18 -8.51 -22.58
CA GLU A 492 6.80 -8.30 -23.85
C GLU A 492 5.87 -8.81 -24.95
N ALA A 493 5.45 -7.95 -25.86
CA ALA A 493 4.48 -8.28 -26.91
C ALA A 493 4.96 -7.83 -28.29
N LYS A 494 4.39 -8.45 -29.34
CA LYS A 494 4.48 -7.94 -30.70
C LYS A 494 3.17 -7.30 -31.11
N MET A 495 3.19 -6.02 -31.44
CA MET A 495 2.03 -5.23 -31.79
C MET A 495 2.24 -4.49 -33.09
N THR A 496 1.19 -4.35 -33.92
CA THR A 496 1.22 -3.44 -35.05
C THR A 496 1.17 -1.99 -34.56
N GLY A 497 1.67 -1.04 -35.33
CA GLY A 497 1.55 0.37 -34.96
C GLY A 497 0.11 0.81 -34.71
N ALA A 498 -0.86 0.27 -35.46
CA ALA A 498 -2.28 0.52 -35.22
C ALA A 498 -2.71 0.06 -33.81
N GLN A 499 -2.23 -1.09 -33.34
CA GLN A 499 -2.50 -1.57 -31.99
C GLN A 499 -1.79 -0.72 -30.92
N VAL A 500 -0.59 -0.19 -31.22
CA VAL A 500 0.08 0.76 -30.31
C VAL A 500 -0.71 2.07 -30.18
N TYR A 501 -1.24 2.60 -31.28
CA TYR A 501 -2.16 3.75 -31.26
C TYR A 501 -3.39 3.47 -30.39
N GLU A 502 -4.06 2.33 -30.61
CA GLU A 502 -5.22 1.91 -29.83
C GLU A 502 -4.89 1.78 -28.34
N LEU A 503 -3.74 1.20 -28.00
CA LEU A 503 -3.28 1.06 -26.62
C LEU A 503 -3.13 2.41 -25.93
N VAL A 504 -2.44 3.36 -26.59
CA VAL A 504 -2.21 4.71 -26.01
C VAL A 504 -3.55 5.45 -25.89
N GLU A 505 -4.40 5.44 -26.92
CA GLU A 505 -5.73 6.08 -26.88
C GLU A 505 -6.60 5.54 -25.74
N ARG A 506 -6.68 4.21 -25.59
CA ARG A 506 -7.44 3.58 -24.50
C ARG A 506 -6.86 3.89 -23.13
N SER A 507 -5.53 3.96 -23.01
CA SER A 507 -4.84 4.29 -21.77
C SER A 507 -5.10 5.74 -21.34
N LEU A 508 -5.10 6.68 -22.29
CA LEU A 508 -5.42 8.09 -22.03
C LEU A 508 -6.92 8.32 -21.70
N ALA A 509 -7.81 7.52 -22.29
CA ALA A 509 -9.26 7.60 -22.07
C ALA A 509 -9.73 6.87 -20.80
N ALA A 510 -8.87 6.12 -20.11
CA ALA A 510 -9.26 5.34 -18.95
C ALA A 510 -9.73 6.22 -17.78
N LYS A 511 -11.03 6.17 -17.48
CA LYS A 511 -11.67 6.93 -16.39
C LYS A 511 -11.81 6.13 -15.10
N HIS A 512 -11.75 4.80 -15.18
CA HIS A 512 -11.98 3.89 -14.07
C HIS A 512 -11.07 2.68 -14.21
N GLY A 513 -10.59 2.17 -13.07
CA GLY A 513 -9.72 1.00 -13.03
C GLY A 513 -8.25 1.35 -13.17
N TYR A 514 -7.49 0.39 -13.55
CA TYR A 514 -6.04 0.43 -13.57
C TYR A 514 -5.49 1.43 -14.60
N GLY A 515 -4.51 2.25 -14.17
CA GLY A 515 -3.84 3.21 -15.04
C GLY A 515 -4.60 4.51 -15.28
N VAL A 516 -5.38 4.94 -14.32
CA VAL A 516 -6.14 6.21 -14.42
C VAL A 516 -5.19 7.39 -14.58
N VAL A 517 -5.36 8.13 -15.68
CA VAL A 517 -4.72 9.43 -15.88
C VAL A 517 -5.61 10.50 -15.25
N CYS A 518 -5.14 11.12 -14.18
CA CYS A 518 -5.90 12.14 -13.44
C CYS A 518 -5.35 13.55 -13.69
N ASN A 519 -4.07 13.66 -13.95
CA ASN A 519 -3.37 14.91 -14.25
C ASN A 519 -2.08 14.59 -15.01
N ASP A 520 -1.28 15.61 -15.31
CA ASP A 520 -0.06 15.49 -16.12
C ASP A 520 0.96 14.54 -15.50
N SER A 521 1.17 14.58 -14.18
CA SER A 521 2.14 13.73 -13.48
C SER A 521 1.79 12.24 -13.53
N THR A 522 0.55 11.90 -13.87
CA THR A 522 0.07 10.52 -14.02
C THR A 522 0.04 10.04 -15.48
N LEU A 523 0.47 10.87 -16.44
CA LEU A 523 0.59 10.47 -17.84
C LEU A 523 1.62 9.35 -18.03
N TYR A 524 1.34 8.47 -18.97
CA TYR A 524 2.21 7.33 -19.29
C TYR A 524 3.57 7.77 -19.80
N VAL A 525 4.57 6.96 -19.54
CA VAL A 525 5.95 7.13 -20.04
C VAL A 525 6.15 6.23 -21.24
N SER A 526 6.69 6.77 -22.31
CA SER A 526 7.11 5.99 -23.48
C SER A 526 8.62 6.05 -23.69
N SER A 527 9.18 5.03 -24.32
CA SER A 527 10.55 4.99 -24.79
C SER A 527 10.61 4.34 -26.17
N GLY A 528 11.41 4.90 -27.07
CA GLY A 528 11.48 4.47 -28.46
C GLY A 528 10.40 5.11 -29.36
N PHE A 529 9.48 5.87 -28.80
CA PHE A 529 8.51 6.71 -29.49
C PHE A 529 8.08 7.89 -28.62
N GLU A 530 7.55 8.93 -29.25
CA GLU A 530 7.04 10.16 -28.62
C GLU A 530 5.53 10.25 -28.79
N MET A 531 4.83 10.71 -27.77
CA MET A 531 3.38 10.94 -27.76
C MET A 531 3.11 12.44 -27.90
N ASP A 532 2.41 12.84 -28.95
CA ASP A 532 1.86 14.19 -29.14
C ASP A 532 0.40 14.17 -28.65
N ILE A 533 0.10 14.91 -27.59
CA ILE A 533 -1.16 14.85 -26.83
C ILE A 533 -1.70 16.26 -26.65
N SER A 534 -3.02 16.41 -26.65
CA SER A 534 -3.71 17.66 -26.28
C SER A 534 -4.62 17.46 -25.09
N ARG A 535 -4.75 18.48 -24.23
CA ARG A 535 -5.79 18.51 -23.20
C ARG A 535 -7.17 18.73 -23.85
N THR A 536 -8.18 18.07 -23.33
CA THR A 536 -9.56 18.26 -23.76
C THR A 536 -10.28 19.26 -22.87
N LYS A 537 -11.34 19.90 -23.38
CA LYS A 537 -12.15 20.86 -22.61
C LYS A 537 -12.79 20.24 -21.35
N GLU A 538 -12.98 18.93 -21.35
CA GLU A 538 -13.53 18.16 -20.25
C GLU A 538 -12.47 17.73 -19.22
N GLY A 539 -11.23 18.23 -19.35
CA GLY A 539 -10.12 17.93 -18.43
C GLY A 539 -9.46 16.55 -18.64
N GLY A 540 -9.68 15.91 -19.80
CA GLY A 540 -8.99 14.69 -20.20
C GLY A 540 -7.86 14.95 -21.19
N TYR A 541 -7.40 13.88 -21.83
CA TYR A 541 -6.33 13.92 -22.80
C TYR A 541 -6.73 13.23 -24.09
N LYS A 542 -6.23 13.74 -25.23
CA LYS A 542 -6.45 13.18 -26.56
C LYS A 542 -5.11 12.97 -27.24
N LEU A 543 -4.90 11.79 -27.79
CA LEU A 543 -3.74 11.51 -28.65
C LEU A 543 -3.93 12.19 -30.01
N ASN A 544 -2.93 12.95 -30.44
CA ASN A 544 -2.86 13.55 -31.77
C ASN A 544 -2.09 12.62 -32.72
N LYS A 545 -0.88 12.22 -32.33
CA LYS A 545 -0.04 11.29 -33.11
C LYS A 545 1.02 10.62 -32.24
N LEU A 546 1.59 9.52 -32.73
CA LEU A 546 2.80 8.89 -32.22
C LEU A 546 3.92 9.07 -33.23
N THR A 547 5.14 9.42 -32.77
CA THR A 547 6.29 9.58 -33.63
C THR A 547 7.47 8.70 -33.18
N ARG A 548 8.21 8.17 -34.13
CA ARG A 548 9.44 7.41 -33.90
C ARG A 548 10.53 7.95 -34.81
N ASN A 549 11.67 8.37 -34.26
CA ASN A 549 12.78 8.97 -35.01
C ASN A 549 12.33 10.13 -35.90
N GLY A 550 11.44 11.00 -35.41
CA GLY A 550 10.94 12.18 -36.13
C GLY A 550 9.88 11.89 -37.22
N LYS A 551 9.48 10.62 -37.42
CA LYS A 551 8.44 10.23 -38.37
C LYS A 551 7.24 9.67 -37.64
N GLU A 552 6.05 9.80 -38.23
CA GLU A 552 4.84 9.17 -37.66
C GLU A 552 5.03 7.64 -37.61
N LEU A 553 4.58 7.03 -36.51
CA LEU A 553 4.68 5.59 -36.32
C LEU A 553 3.85 4.85 -37.38
N ASP A 554 4.47 3.96 -38.14
CA ASP A 554 3.78 3.22 -39.20
C ASP A 554 2.77 2.24 -38.59
N ARG A 555 1.50 2.44 -38.94
CA ARG A 555 0.38 1.65 -38.40
C ARG A 555 0.42 0.17 -38.80
N ASN A 556 1.07 -0.17 -39.90
CA ASN A 556 1.15 -1.54 -40.43
C ASN A 556 2.41 -2.29 -39.97
N GLU A 557 3.45 -1.57 -39.59
CA GLU A 557 4.70 -2.17 -39.10
C GLU A 557 4.47 -2.88 -37.75
N LYS A 558 5.17 -3.98 -37.54
CA LYS A 558 5.17 -4.71 -36.26
C LYS A 558 6.35 -4.32 -35.42
N TYR A 559 6.09 -3.98 -34.18
CA TYR A 559 7.07 -3.59 -33.19
C TYR A 559 7.09 -4.59 -32.03
N SER A 560 8.27 -4.91 -31.51
CA SER A 560 8.40 -5.48 -30.18
C SER A 560 8.19 -4.36 -29.16
N ILE A 561 7.32 -4.57 -28.19
CA ILE A 561 7.00 -3.57 -27.16
C ILE A 561 7.04 -4.19 -25.76
N LEU A 562 7.79 -3.53 -24.86
CA LEU A 562 7.76 -3.83 -23.45
C LEU A 562 6.68 -2.96 -22.78
N LEU A 563 5.76 -3.61 -22.11
CA LEU A 563 4.64 -3.00 -21.42
C LEU A 563 4.80 -3.19 -19.90
N LEU A 564 4.72 -2.11 -19.15
CA LEU A 564 4.80 -2.15 -17.70
C LEU A 564 3.61 -1.43 -17.07
N GLY A 565 2.74 -2.19 -16.46
CA GLY A 565 1.59 -1.70 -15.74
C GLY A 565 1.15 -2.71 -14.67
N ASP A 566 0.10 -2.37 -13.93
CA ASP A 566 -0.51 -3.31 -13.01
C ASP A 566 -1.23 -4.45 -13.76
N ARG A 567 -1.66 -5.47 -13.00
CA ARG A 567 -2.28 -6.66 -13.56
C ARG A 567 -3.55 -6.37 -14.37
N GLY A 568 -4.34 -5.40 -13.94
CA GLY A 568 -5.59 -5.07 -14.62
C GLY A 568 -5.36 -4.40 -15.95
N TRP A 569 -4.40 -3.48 -16.01
CA TRP A 569 -4.00 -2.85 -17.26
C TRP A 569 -3.31 -3.85 -18.18
N SER A 570 -2.28 -4.53 -17.72
CA SER A 570 -1.52 -5.47 -18.54
C SER A 570 -2.35 -6.67 -19.00
N LYS A 571 -3.01 -7.38 -18.08
CA LYS A 571 -3.83 -8.56 -18.41
C LYS A 571 -5.23 -8.17 -18.87
N GLY A 572 -5.87 -7.23 -18.20
CA GLY A 572 -7.25 -6.83 -18.49
C GLY A 572 -7.38 -6.05 -19.79
N LEU A 573 -6.66 -4.95 -19.93
CA LEU A 573 -6.73 -4.13 -21.13
C LEU A 573 -5.98 -4.78 -22.31
N VAL A 574 -4.68 -5.05 -22.15
CA VAL A 574 -3.83 -5.46 -23.27
C VAL A 574 -4.18 -6.86 -23.77
N ILE A 575 -4.19 -7.86 -22.88
CA ILE A 575 -4.41 -9.25 -23.30
C ILE A 575 -5.88 -9.52 -23.54
N THR A 576 -6.76 -9.20 -22.57
CA THR A 576 -8.17 -9.60 -22.63
C THR A 576 -8.97 -8.69 -23.55
N THR A 577 -8.90 -7.37 -23.38
CA THR A 577 -9.75 -6.43 -24.11
C THR A 577 -9.25 -6.18 -25.54
N MET A 578 -7.94 -5.96 -25.71
CA MET A 578 -7.35 -5.75 -27.04
C MET A 578 -7.03 -7.06 -27.77
N GLY A 579 -7.08 -8.20 -27.08
CA GLY A 579 -6.91 -9.51 -27.68
C GLY A 579 -5.48 -9.79 -28.19
N ILE A 580 -4.46 -9.20 -27.57
CA ILE A 580 -3.06 -9.43 -27.92
C ILE A 580 -2.69 -10.87 -27.59
N LYS A 581 -2.28 -11.65 -28.60
CA LYS A 581 -1.96 -13.08 -28.45
C LYS A 581 -0.46 -13.39 -28.48
N ASP A 582 0.32 -12.57 -29.19
CA ASP A 582 1.78 -12.75 -29.32
C ASP A 582 2.46 -11.96 -28.19
N TYR A 583 2.58 -12.59 -27.03
CA TYR A 583 3.20 -12.00 -25.85
C TYR A 583 3.89 -13.06 -24.97
N THR A 584 4.89 -12.60 -24.22
CA THR A 584 5.52 -13.34 -23.15
C THR A 584 5.42 -12.55 -21.85
N TYR A 585 5.30 -13.27 -20.73
CA TYR A 585 5.54 -12.68 -19.42
C TYR A 585 7.04 -12.77 -19.14
N ASP A 586 7.70 -11.64 -19.01
CA ASP A 586 9.02 -11.66 -18.42
C ASP A 586 8.86 -11.70 -16.89
N VAL A 587 9.30 -12.82 -16.31
CA VAL A 587 9.27 -13.03 -14.87
C VAL A 587 10.42 -12.26 -14.19
N GLU A 588 11.42 -11.81 -14.94
CA GLU A 588 12.51 -11.01 -14.41
C GLU A 588 12.00 -9.58 -14.16
N LYS A 589 11.99 -9.18 -12.90
CA LYS A 589 11.62 -7.82 -12.50
C LYS A 589 12.54 -6.82 -13.17
N ILE A 590 12.01 -5.72 -13.70
CA ILE A 590 12.76 -4.63 -14.35
C ILE A 590 13.92 -4.15 -13.48
N TYR A 591 13.71 -4.10 -12.16
CA TYR A 591 14.78 -3.82 -11.21
C TYR A 591 15.99 -4.77 -11.38
N LYS A 592 15.77 -6.05 -11.69
CA LYS A 592 16.86 -7.03 -11.85
C LYS A 592 17.75 -6.69 -13.06
N TYR A 593 17.16 -6.25 -14.18
CA TYR A 593 17.92 -5.75 -15.33
C TYR A 593 18.71 -4.50 -14.98
N LEU A 594 18.06 -3.51 -14.37
CA LEU A 594 18.72 -2.28 -13.90
C LEU A 594 19.81 -2.59 -12.88
N TYR A 595 19.54 -3.43 -11.90
CA TYR A 595 20.52 -3.80 -10.89
C TYR A 595 21.75 -4.46 -11.49
N LYS A 596 21.57 -5.44 -12.38
CA LYS A 596 22.68 -6.08 -13.07
C LYS A 596 23.52 -5.04 -13.85
N HIS A 597 22.86 -4.21 -14.64
CA HIS A 597 23.52 -3.20 -15.44
C HIS A 597 24.31 -2.21 -14.58
N LEU A 598 23.70 -1.63 -13.56
CA LEU A 598 24.32 -0.57 -12.75
C LEU A 598 25.31 -1.11 -11.71
N ALA A 599 24.98 -2.19 -11.02
CA ALA A 599 25.76 -2.71 -9.90
C ALA A 599 26.80 -3.76 -10.30
N VAL A 600 26.51 -4.62 -11.28
CA VAL A 600 27.40 -5.71 -11.72
C VAL A 600 28.23 -5.27 -12.92
N ASP A 601 27.56 -4.81 -13.97
CA ASP A 601 28.22 -4.45 -15.24
C ASP A 601 28.83 -3.04 -15.21
N LYS A 602 28.61 -2.27 -14.12
CA LYS A 602 29.07 -0.87 -13.94
C LYS A 602 28.62 0.06 -15.08
N GLY A 603 27.46 -0.22 -15.63
CA GLY A 603 26.86 0.58 -16.69
C GLY A 603 26.31 1.92 -16.18
N LYS A 604 25.84 2.74 -17.10
CA LYS A 604 25.24 4.06 -16.82
C LYS A 604 23.79 4.09 -17.30
N LEU A 605 23.01 4.99 -16.73
CA LEU A 605 21.70 5.29 -17.28
C LEU A 605 21.86 6.00 -18.62
N GLU A 606 20.91 5.71 -19.52
CA GLU A 606 20.81 6.44 -20.79
C GLU A 606 20.42 7.90 -20.53
N GLN A 607 20.76 8.77 -21.49
CA GLN A 607 20.27 10.14 -21.44
C GLN A 607 18.73 10.15 -21.59
N PRO A 608 18.02 11.02 -20.88
CA PRO A 608 16.60 11.21 -21.09
C PRO A 608 16.35 11.72 -22.52
N THR A 609 15.24 11.30 -23.08
CA THR A 609 14.72 11.80 -24.36
C THR A 609 13.32 12.31 -24.12
N ASP A 610 12.89 13.28 -24.92
CA ASP A 610 11.51 13.73 -24.90
C ASP A 610 10.62 12.58 -25.33
N TYR A 611 9.63 12.26 -24.53
CA TYR A 611 8.71 11.17 -24.83
C TYR A 611 7.26 11.64 -24.93
N ILE A 612 7.03 12.90 -24.65
CA ILE A 612 5.70 13.52 -24.67
C ILE A 612 5.82 14.96 -25.15
N LYS A 613 4.81 15.40 -25.87
CA LYS A 613 4.55 16.78 -26.20
C LYS A 613 3.10 17.06 -25.89
N LEU A 614 2.87 17.85 -24.84
CA LEU A 614 1.56 18.14 -24.33
C LEU A 614 1.14 19.56 -24.72
N HIS A 615 0.01 19.67 -25.45
CA HIS A 615 -0.61 20.93 -25.83
C HIS A 615 -1.78 21.29 -24.91
N GLU A 616 -1.97 22.61 -24.71
CA GLU A 616 -3.08 23.14 -23.95
C GLU A 616 -4.43 22.89 -24.66
#